data_4287453b976d65aa4d678c7a596d69d1
#
_entry.id   4287453b976d65aa4d678c7a596d69d1
#
_cell.length_a   1.000
_cell.length_b   1.000
_cell.length_c   1.000
_cell.angle_alpha   90.00
_cell.angle_beta   90.00
_cell.angle_gamma   90.00
#
_symmetry.space_group_name_H-M   'P 1'
#
loop_
_entity.id
_entity.type
_entity.pdbx_description
1 polymer ?
#
loop_
_entity_poly.entity_id
_entity_poly.type
_entity_poly.pdbx_seq_one_letter_code
_entity_poly.pdbx_strand_id
1 'polypeptide(L)'
;MHKKIQCNSQTATAVWSLLEQCDIMELDTEELSELIEMTKQQKLEKAILNEHIENFYHIWQNDKGVYLTYLPAEDKPKGRRAISASTQERLEQKIIAFYLEQKKDEAQEIITLRKLYPQWLKVKSLETTASTYIRRIDNDWKLYYETDSIVDKDITKFTKAFLKEWALTKIREKSLTKKQYYNMAVIIRHILEYAAEHEWIPTNIYNSFKIDGKLFRKVKKPDDETQVFLITEQPMIEAEAWEDFYKNGYTTALAIPLAFQIGVRLGELTALKTTDLCKDGKYLHIQRMAQKVERQRPDGTWYPTSWTTVEHVKTSAGNRYVYLTEEARRIIKIIMDNNAEHNCYDDDFLFFQNGKHITPIAITTRLRKYCNHIDIKQKGVHKIRKSYISALLDAGININEIRKQVGHEDERTTLHNYAFNRVDTLQNEAAIEKALGI
;
A
#
# COMPACT_ATOMS: atom_id res chain seq x y z
N MET A 1 -0.24 27.45 -32.42
CA MET A 1 1.00 27.95 -31.75
C MET A 1 2.07 26.89 -31.92
N HIS A 2 2.91 27.04 -32.94
CA HIS A 2 3.97 26.09 -33.26
C HIS A 2 5.20 26.34 -32.33
N LYS A 3 5.55 25.38 -31.49
CA LYS A 3 6.85 25.40 -30.80
C LYS A 3 7.97 25.01 -31.77
N LYS A 4 8.84 25.97 -32.08
CA LYS A 4 10.09 25.72 -32.81
C LYS A 4 11.00 24.80 -31.95
N ILE A 5 11.24 23.61 -32.47
CA ILE A 5 12.32 22.74 -32.00
C ILE A 5 13.61 23.26 -32.69
N GLN A 6 14.57 23.77 -31.91
CA GLN A 6 15.91 24.08 -32.41
C GLN A 6 16.67 22.74 -32.59
N CYS A 7 16.79 22.28 -33.79
CA CYS A 7 17.61 21.15 -34.17
C CYS A 7 19.01 21.67 -34.63
N ASN A 8 20.08 20.99 -34.22
CA ASN A 8 21.45 21.31 -34.59
C ASN A 8 21.59 21.24 -36.12
N SER A 9 22.14 22.29 -36.75
CA SER A 9 22.09 22.52 -38.20
C SER A 9 22.64 21.40 -39.12
N GLN A 10 23.57 20.58 -38.64
CA GLN A 10 24.12 19.46 -39.44
C GLN A 10 23.23 18.24 -39.52
N THR A 11 22.42 17.99 -38.50
CA THR A 11 21.46 16.86 -38.47
C THR A 11 20.23 17.18 -39.33
N ALA A 12 19.80 18.43 -39.34
CA ALA A 12 18.67 18.88 -40.16
C ALA A 12 18.94 18.73 -41.66
N THR A 13 20.13 19.11 -42.13
CA THR A 13 20.52 19.03 -43.55
C THR A 13 20.58 17.59 -44.08
N ALA A 14 21.06 16.64 -43.26
CA ALA A 14 21.12 15.22 -43.67
C ALA A 14 19.71 14.58 -43.69
N VAL A 15 18.84 14.98 -42.81
CA VAL A 15 17.42 14.52 -42.82
C VAL A 15 16.66 15.13 -43.99
N TRP A 16 16.87 16.41 -44.30
CA TRP A 16 16.26 17.05 -45.47
C TRP A 16 16.71 16.45 -46.80
N SER A 17 18.00 16.10 -46.97
CA SER A 17 18.47 15.46 -48.21
C SER A 17 17.96 14.03 -48.42
N LEU A 18 17.63 13.31 -47.34
CA LEU A 18 16.95 12.01 -47.40
C LEU A 18 15.46 12.16 -47.65
N LEU A 19 14.83 13.23 -47.11
CA LEU A 19 13.44 13.56 -47.32
C LEU A 19 13.12 14.04 -48.73
N GLU A 20 14.09 14.66 -49.43
CA GLU A 20 13.95 15.07 -50.86
C GLU A 20 14.11 13.91 -51.84
N GLN A 21 14.65 12.76 -51.43
CA GLN A 21 14.83 11.56 -52.27
C GLN A 21 13.72 10.52 -52.18
N CYS A 22 12.78 10.69 -51.23
CA CYS A 22 11.61 9.82 -51.06
C CYS A 22 10.37 10.69 -51.12
N ASP A 23 9.33 10.22 -51.80
CA ASP A 23 7.97 10.83 -51.79
C ASP A 23 7.33 10.63 -50.35
N ILE A 24 7.74 11.47 -49.41
CA ILE A 24 7.44 11.33 -47.97
C ILE A 24 6.11 11.98 -47.59
N MET A 25 5.31 12.37 -48.54
CA MET A 25 3.99 12.95 -48.25
C MET A 25 2.91 11.92 -47.87
N GLU A 26 3.24 10.60 -47.80
CA GLU A 26 2.27 9.52 -47.50
C GLU A 26 2.72 8.54 -46.37
N LEU A 27 3.81 8.79 -45.66
CA LEU A 27 4.23 7.90 -44.55
C LEU A 27 3.39 8.19 -43.31
N ASP A 28 2.88 7.12 -42.70
CA ASP A 28 2.24 7.24 -41.39
C ASP A 28 3.27 7.41 -40.25
N THR A 29 2.78 7.65 -39.03
CA THR A 29 3.64 7.89 -37.85
C THR A 29 4.47 6.67 -37.46
N GLU A 30 4.07 5.47 -37.83
CA GLU A 30 4.72 4.20 -37.52
C GLU A 30 5.89 3.98 -38.51
N GLU A 31 5.65 4.17 -39.80
CA GLU A 31 6.68 4.13 -40.85
C GLU A 31 7.78 5.19 -40.66
N LEU A 32 7.40 6.39 -40.21
CA LEU A 32 8.38 7.46 -39.89
C LEU A 32 9.24 7.07 -38.68
N SER A 33 8.65 6.41 -37.68
CA SER A 33 9.38 5.91 -36.50
C SER A 33 10.37 4.82 -36.87
N GLU A 34 9.99 3.88 -37.73
CA GLU A 34 10.86 2.82 -38.23
C GLU A 34 12.04 3.39 -39.06
N LEU A 35 11.78 4.38 -39.92
CA LEU A 35 12.81 5.05 -40.71
C LEU A 35 13.83 5.79 -39.83
N ILE A 36 13.36 6.44 -38.76
CA ILE A 36 14.23 7.10 -37.78
C ILE A 36 15.10 6.06 -37.05
N GLU A 37 14.54 4.94 -36.63
CA GLU A 37 15.30 3.88 -35.98
C GLU A 37 16.33 3.22 -36.93
N MET A 38 15.94 2.93 -38.16
CA MET A 38 16.90 2.45 -39.19
C MET A 38 18.04 3.43 -39.42
N THR A 39 17.77 4.73 -39.49
CA THR A 39 18.79 5.77 -39.71
C THR A 39 19.73 5.86 -38.49
N LYS A 40 19.21 5.73 -37.26
CA LYS A 40 20.01 5.70 -36.03
C LYS A 40 20.92 4.45 -36.03
N GLN A 41 20.38 3.30 -36.39
CA GLN A 41 21.09 2.03 -36.44
C GLN A 41 22.26 2.11 -37.43
N GLN A 42 22.03 2.59 -38.66
CA GLN A 42 23.08 2.78 -39.69
C GLN A 42 24.17 3.75 -39.24
N LYS A 43 23.80 4.86 -38.57
CA LYS A 43 24.80 5.79 -38.00
C LYS A 43 25.62 5.15 -36.90
N LEU A 44 25.03 4.33 -36.05
CA LEU A 44 25.71 3.59 -34.99
C LEU A 44 26.71 2.58 -35.59
N GLU A 45 26.27 1.79 -36.55
CA GLU A 45 27.12 0.80 -37.26
C GLU A 45 28.31 1.45 -37.94
N LYS A 46 28.08 2.58 -38.62
CA LYS A 46 29.15 3.35 -39.27
C LYS A 46 30.12 3.95 -38.24
N ALA A 47 29.65 4.42 -37.10
CA ALA A 47 30.49 4.92 -36.03
C ALA A 47 31.36 3.81 -35.42
N ILE A 48 30.82 2.61 -35.20
CA ILE A 48 31.57 1.43 -34.72
C ILE A 48 32.69 1.05 -35.69
N LEU A 49 32.37 0.98 -36.97
CA LEU A 49 33.38 0.65 -37.99
C LEU A 49 34.50 1.69 -38.07
N ASN A 50 34.16 2.98 -38.03
CA ASN A 50 35.17 4.05 -38.04
C ASN A 50 36.06 3.97 -36.79
N GLU A 51 35.48 3.77 -35.60
CA GLU A 51 36.18 3.63 -34.33
C GLU A 51 37.14 2.42 -34.37
N HIS A 52 36.71 1.30 -34.95
CA HIS A 52 37.53 0.11 -35.12
C HIS A 52 38.73 0.37 -36.02
N ILE A 53 38.53 1.08 -37.16
CA ILE A 53 39.59 1.36 -38.16
C ILE A 53 40.54 2.45 -37.65
N GLU A 54 40.04 3.49 -37.01
CA GLU A 54 40.86 4.64 -36.58
C GLU A 54 41.70 4.31 -35.35
N ASN A 55 41.20 3.52 -34.42
CA ASN A 55 41.85 3.33 -33.12
C ASN A 55 42.72 2.08 -33.02
N PHE A 56 42.44 1.01 -33.82
CA PHE A 56 43.10 -0.26 -33.51
C PHE A 56 43.52 -1.15 -34.67
N TYR A 57 42.72 -1.42 -35.73
CA TYR A 57 42.97 -2.52 -36.64
C TYR A 57 42.49 -2.25 -38.06
N HIS A 58 43.42 -2.12 -38.99
CA HIS A 58 43.09 -2.02 -40.41
C HIS A 58 42.43 -3.30 -40.93
N ILE A 59 41.56 -3.16 -41.92
CA ILE A 59 41.07 -4.26 -42.74
C ILE A 59 42.02 -4.45 -43.91
N TRP A 60 42.47 -5.67 -44.14
CA TRP A 60 43.30 -6.01 -45.29
C TRP A 60 42.79 -7.26 -46.00
N GLN A 61 43.22 -7.47 -47.26
CA GLN A 61 42.89 -8.65 -48.06
C GLN A 61 44.18 -9.48 -48.23
N ASN A 62 44.08 -10.80 -48.09
CA ASN A 62 45.23 -11.70 -48.35
C ASN A 62 45.25 -12.13 -49.82
N ASP A 63 46.33 -12.85 -50.22
CA ASP A 63 46.59 -13.34 -51.61
C ASP A 63 45.48 -14.27 -52.13
N LYS A 64 44.58 -14.79 -51.24
CA LYS A 64 43.47 -15.63 -51.59
C LYS A 64 42.15 -14.88 -51.69
N GLY A 65 42.19 -13.54 -51.64
CA GLY A 65 40.99 -12.69 -51.73
C GLY A 65 40.12 -12.63 -50.45
N VAL A 66 40.63 -13.15 -49.32
CA VAL A 66 39.88 -13.15 -48.03
C VAL A 66 40.19 -11.88 -47.25
N TYR A 67 39.14 -11.21 -46.74
CA TYR A 67 39.26 -10.02 -45.90
C TYR A 67 39.56 -10.41 -44.46
N LEU A 68 40.48 -9.72 -43.79
CA LEU A 68 40.94 -9.99 -42.44
C LEU A 68 41.02 -8.69 -41.62
N THR A 69 40.86 -8.82 -40.33
CA THR A 69 41.19 -7.81 -39.31
C THR A 69 41.49 -8.49 -37.98
N TYR A 70 41.87 -7.72 -36.97
CA TYR A 70 41.95 -8.19 -35.58
C TYR A 70 40.81 -7.63 -34.76
N LEU A 71 40.37 -8.38 -33.75
CA LEU A 71 39.49 -7.90 -32.69
C LEU A 71 40.25 -7.93 -31.36
N PRO A 72 39.96 -7.02 -30.40
CA PRO A 72 40.48 -7.11 -29.03
C PRO A 72 40.18 -8.47 -28.42
N ALA A 73 41.13 -9.05 -27.68
CA ALA A 73 40.97 -10.33 -26.98
C ALA A 73 41.98 -10.41 -25.83
N GLU A 74 41.53 -10.13 -24.62
CA GLU A 74 42.36 -10.09 -23.40
C GLU A 74 42.94 -11.48 -23.04
N ASP A 75 42.25 -12.56 -23.45
CA ASP A 75 42.68 -13.94 -23.26
C ASP A 75 43.85 -14.38 -24.16
N LYS A 76 44.29 -13.55 -25.11
CA LYS A 76 45.35 -13.86 -26.05
C LYS A 76 46.65 -13.15 -25.69
N PRO A 77 47.83 -13.80 -25.92
CA PRO A 77 49.14 -13.25 -25.54
C PRO A 77 49.46 -11.90 -26.19
N LYS A 78 48.83 -11.56 -27.32
CA LYS A 78 48.99 -10.28 -28.02
C LYS A 78 47.83 -9.32 -27.86
N GLY A 79 46.87 -9.61 -26.93
CA GLY A 79 45.68 -8.80 -26.67
C GLY A 79 44.72 -8.75 -27.87
N ARG A 80 44.86 -9.61 -28.88
CA ARG A 80 44.06 -9.58 -30.10
C ARG A 80 43.88 -10.95 -30.74
N ARG A 81 42.74 -11.15 -31.43
CA ARG A 81 42.44 -12.33 -32.26
C ARG A 81 42.14 -11.94 -33.69
N ALA A 82 42.62 -12.72 -34.66
CA ALA A 82 42.30 -12.52 -36.07
C ALA A 82 40.88 -13.05 -36.37
N ILE A 83 40.15 -12.29 -37.17
CA ILE A 83 38.89 -12.73 -37.79
C ILE A 83 38.97 -12.53 -39.30
N SER A 84 38.18 -13.31 -40.05
CA SER A 84 38.17 -13.24 -41.51
C SER A 84 36.79 -13.46 -42.09
N ALA A 85 36.59 -12.98 -43.33
CA ALA A 85 35.37 -13.21 -44.10
C ALA A 85 35.71 -13.21 -45.62
N SER A 86 34.82 -13.82 -46.41
CA SER A 86 34.96 -13.90 -47.87
C SER A 86 34.66 -12.57 -48.58
N THR A 87 33.86 -11.67 -47.94
CA THR A 87 33.59 -10.32 -48.44
C THR A 87 33.81 -9.28 -47.35
N GLN A 88 34.05 -8.04 -47.76
CA GLN A 88 34.25 -6.93 -46.82
C GLN A 88 33.01 -6.71 -45.97
N GLU A 89 31.81 -6.71 -46.55
CA GLU A 89 30.56 -6.50 -45.84
C GLU A 89 30.34 -7.56 -44.72
N ARG A 90 30.64 -8.82 -45.00
CA ARG A 90 30.55 -9.89 -43.97
C ARG A 90 31.58 -9.71 -42.85
N LEU A 91 32.74 -9.14 -43.15
CA LEU A 91 33.74 -8.82 -42.13
C LEU A 91 33.27 -7.65 -41.27
N GLU A 92 32.74 -6.60 -41.88
CA GLU A 92 32.14 -5.44 -41.20
C GLU A 92 30.99 -5.84 -40.27
N GLN A 93 30.08 -6.71 -40.72
CA GLN A 93 29.03 -7.27 -39.88
C GLN A 93 29.57 -8.02 -38.64
N LYS A 94 30.67 -8.78 -38.80
CA LYS A 94 31.30 -9.46 -37.65
C LYS A 94 31.94 -8.47 -36.67
N ILE A 95 32.55 -7.38 -37.17
CA ILE A 95 33.10 -6.31 -36.36
C ILE A 95 31.97 -5.63 -35.57
N ILE A 96 30.89 -5.23 -36.26
CA ILE A 96 29.73 -4.58 -35.65
C ILE A 96 29.12 -5.47 -34.58
N ALA A 97 28.87 -6.75 -34.90
CA ALA A 97 28.28 -7.71 -33.94
C ALA A 97 29.14 -7.83 -32.68
N PHE A 98 30.48 -7.93 -32.82
CA PHE A 98 31.37 -8.02 -31.67
C PHE A 98 31.30 -6.80 -30.73
N TYR A 99 31.37 -5.59 -31.29
CA TYR A 99 31.30 -4.39 -30.45
C TYR A 99 29.92 -4.11 -29.92
N LEU A 100 28.85 -4.50 -30.60
CA LEU A 100 27.48 -4.44 -30.07
C LEU A 100 27.28 -5.43 -28.92
N GLU A 101 27.88 -6.63 -28.99
CA GLU A 101 27.85 -7.61 -27.92
C GLU A 101 28.64 -7.11 -26.70
N GLN A 102 29.88 -6.58 -26.89
CA GLN A 102 30.62 -5.91 -25.81
C GLN A 102 29.87 -4.73 -25.19
N LYS A 103 29.23 -3.87 -25.99
CA LYS A 103 28.42 -2.77 -25.49
C LYS A 103 27.14 -3.24 -24.74
N LYS A 104 26.63 -4.43 -25.06
CA LYS A 104 25.57 -5.06 -24.27
C LYS A 104 26.08 -5.56 -22.92
N ASP A 105 27.28 -6.10 -22.88
CA ASP A 105 27.90 -6.58 -21.63
C ASP A 105 28.41 -5.41 -20.77
N GLU A 106 28.86 -4.32 -21.39
CA GLU A 106 29.24 -3.06 -20.73
C GLU A 106 28.07 -2.16 -20.39
N ALA A 107 26.87 -2.41 -20.92
CA ALA A 107 25.65 -1.77 -20.44
C ALA A 107 25.47 -2.19 -18.99
N GLN A 108 26.06 -1.44 -18.07
CA GLN A 108 25.85 -1.56 -16.63
C GLN A 108 24.37 -1.80 -16.41
N GLU A 109 24.06 -2.90 -15.78
CA GLU A 109 22.67 -3.29 -15.53
C GLU A 109 21.97 -2.15 -14.80
N ILE A 110 21.14 -1.38 -15.55
CA ILE A 110 20.46 -0.19 -15.04
C ILE A 110 19.66 -0.59 -13.81
N ILE A 111 19.99 0.00 -12.68
CA ILE A 111 19.30 -0.24 -11.42
C ILE A 111 18.03 0.61 -11.40
N THR A 112 16.88 -0.05 -11.37
CA THR A 112 15.58 0.62 -11.44
C THR A 112 14.70 0.27 -10.24
N LEU A 113 13.72 1.14 -9.92
CA LEU A 113 12.76 0.85 -8.87
C LEU A 113 11.97 -0.45 -9.15
N ARG A 114 11.68 -0.74 -10.43
CA ARG A 114 10.99 -1.96 -10.85
C ARG A 114 11.78 -3.22 -10.51
N LYS A 115 13.09 -3.22 -10.74
CA LYS A 115 13.98 -4.35 -10.40
C LYS A 115 14.14 -4.51 -8.89
N LEU A 116 14.20 -3.40 -8.15
CA LEU A 116 14.44 -3.42 -6.70
C LEU A 116 13.18 -3.69 -5.88
N TYR A 117 12.00 -3.30 -6.36
CA TYR A 117 10.75 -3.45 -5.62
C TYR A 117 10.51 -4.88 -5.09
N PRO A 118 10.57 -5.94 -5.90
CA PRO A 118 10.33 -7.30 -5.40
C PRO A 118 11.39 -7.76 -4.38
N GLN A 119 12.64 -7.35 -4.56
CA GLN A 119 13.74 -7.68 -3.65
C GLN A 119 13.53 -7.00 -2.29
N TRP A 120 13.29 -5.69 -2.30
CA TRP A 120 12.96 -4.92 -1.12
C TRP A 120 11.69 -5.44 -0.43
N LEU A 121 10.62 -5.74 -1.18
CA LEU A 121 9.36 -6.22 -0.61
C LEU A 121 9.54 -7.55 0.13
N LYS A 122 10.40 -8.44 -0.40
CA LYS A 122 10.77 -9.69 0.26
C LYS A 122 11.44 -9.44 1.61
N VAL A 123 12.44 -8.55 1.66
CA VAL A 123 13.10 -8.17 2.94
C VAL A 123 12.08 -7.53 3.87
N LYS A 124 11.26 -6.60 3.38
CA LYS A 124 10.22 -5.94 4.18
C LYS A 124 9.19 -6.90 4.75
N SER A 125 8.91 -7.99 4.07
CA SER A 125 8.01 -9.05 4.56
C SER A 125 8.61 -9.83 5.74
N LEU A 126 9.94 -9.90 5.87
CA LEU A 126 10.63 -10.52 7.00
C LEU A 126 10.69 -9.59 8.22
N GLU A 127 10.70 -8.28 8.01
CA GLU A 127 10.75 -7.27 9.06
C GLU A 127 9.40 -7.01 9.74
N THR A 128 8.30 -7.48 9.18
CA THR A 128 6.97 -7.20 9.70
C THR A 128 6.15 -8.45 9.94
N THR A 129 5.48 -8.50 11.09
CA THR A 129 4.49 -9.54 11.41
C THR A 129 3.10 -9.23 10.82
N ALA A 130 2.88 -8.00 10.32
CA ALA A 130 1.59 -7.54 9.81
C ALA A 130 1.46 -7.78 8.30
N SER A 131 0.99 -8.96 7.89
CA SER A 131 0.79 -9.32 6.47
C SER A 131 -0.12 -8.33 5.70
N THR A 132 -1.08 -7.71 6.40
CA THR A 132 -1.94 -6.66 5.84
C THR A 132 -1.17 -5.40 5.42
N TYR A 133 -0.02 -5.13 6.06
CA TYR A 133 0.85 -4.01 5.68
C TYR A 133 1.53 -4.28 4.34
N ILE A 134 2.00 -5.50 4.11
CA ILE A 134 2.62 -5.92 2.84
C ILE A 134 1.59 -5.84 1.70
N ARG A 135 0.36 -6.36 1.92
CA ARG A 135 -0.71 -6.24 0.92
C ARG A 135 -1.07 -4.79 0.61
N ARG A 136 -1.05 -3.90 1.60
CA ARG A 136 -1.26 -2.46 1.37
C ARG A 136 -0.14 -1.87 0.50
N ILE A 137 1.12 -2.21 0.76
CA ILE A 137 2.27 -1.78 -0.06
C ILE A 137 2.09 -2.25 -1.51
N ASP A 138 1.72 -3.50 -1.73
CA ASP A 138 1.48 -4.05 -3.06
C ASP A 138 0.34 -3.32 -3.80
N ASN A 139 -0.76 -3.02 -3.09
CA ASN A 139 -1.84 -2.22 -3.65
C ASN A 139 -1.40 -0.78 -3.99
N ASP A 140 -0.60 -0.15 -3.10
CA ASP A 140 -0.09 1.20 -3.32
C ASP A 140 0.94 1.22 -4.47
N TRP A 141 1.76 0.15 -4.64
CA TRP A 141 2.63 -0.02 -5.80
C TRP A 141 1.83 -0.06 -7.09
N LYS A 142 0.82 -0.92 -7.18
CA LYS A 142 -0.07 -1.03 -8.36
C LYS A 142 -0.78 0.29 -8.68
N LEU A 143 -1.17 1.04 -7.64
CA LEU A 143 -1.91 2.30 -7.81
C LEU A 143 -1.03 3.47 -8.28
N TYR A 144 0.21 3.56 -7.80
CA TYR A 144 1.04 4.75 -7.94
C TYR A 144 2.29 4.56 -8.80
N TYR A 145 2.79 3.32 -8.94
CA TYR A 145 4.10 3.05 -9.54
C TYR A 145 4.05 2.17 -10.78
N GLU A 146 3.23 1.14 -10.81
CA GLU A 146 3.29 0.07 -11.82
C GLU A 146 3.31 0.60 -13.28
N THR A 147 2.56 1.68 -13.55
CA THR A 147 2.46 2.33 -14.86
C THR A 147 3.24 3.65 -14.94
N ASP A 148 3.96 4.03 -13.89
CA ASP A 148 4.70 5.29 -13.85
C ASP A 148 6.11 5.12 -14.43
N SER A 149 6.52 6.01 -15.33
CA SER A 149 7.83 5.96 -15.99
C SER A 149 9.02 6.07 -15.03
N ILE A 150 8.82 6.55 -13.79
CA ILE A 150 9.89 6.63 -12.79
C ILE A 150 10.46 5.26 -12.45
N VAL A 151 9.64 4.20 -12.54
CA VAL A 151 10.06 2.87 -12.11
C VAL A 151 11.09 2.22 -13.03
N ASP A 152 11.19 2.69 -14.27
CA ASP A 152 12.11 2.18 -15.28
C ASP A 152 13.34 3.08 -15.47
N LYS A 153 13.42 4.19 -14.72
CA LYS A 153 14.58 5.09 -14.74
C LYS A 153 15.70 4.57 -13.85
N ASP A 154 16.93 4.86 -14.25
CA ASP A 154 18.16 4.58 -13.49
C ASP A 154 18.16 5.40 -12.19
N ILE A 155 18.08 4.73 -11.05
CA ILE A 155 18.04 5.38 -9.73
C ILE A 155 19.34 6.09 -9.37
N THR A 156 20.49 5.68 -9.97
CA THR A 156 21.79 6.32 -9.75
C THR A 156 21.82 7.75 -10.28
N LYS A 157 20.94 8.06 -11.23
CA LYS A 157 20.79 9.39 -11.85
C LYS A 157 19.70 10.24 -11.19
N PHE A 158 19.06 9.75 -10.15
CA PHE A 158 18.06 10.55 -9.45
C PHE A 158 18.69 11.75 -8.77
N THR A 159 18.05 12.91 -8.92
CA THR A 159 18.44 14.14 -8.23
C THR A 159 17.33 14.56 -7.27
N LYS A 160 17.69 15.36 -6.28
CA LYS A 160 16.71 15.97 -5.36
C LYS A 160 15.62 16.75 -6.10
N ALA A 161 16.00 17.51 -7.12
CA ALA A 161 15.09 18.31 -7.94
C ALA A 161 14.08 17.40 -8.66
N PHE A 162 14.58 16.37 -9.35
CA PHE A 162 13.77 15.40 -10.08
C PHE A 162 12.75 14.70 -9.17
N LEU A 163 13.21 14.15 -8.03
CA LEU A 163 12.32 13.45 -7.10
C LEU A 163 11.27 14.37 -6.46
N LYS A 164 11.65 15.60 -6.14
CA LYS A 164 10.72 16.61 -5.61
C LYS A 164 9.66 17.00 -6.66
N GLU A 165 10.07 17.23 -7.89
CA GLU A 165 9.16 17.54 -9.00
C GLU A 165 8.19 16.38 -9.27
N TRP A 166 8.69 15.15 -9.34
CA TRP A 166 7.86 13.95 -9.48
C TRP A 166 6.82 13.86 -8.34
N ALA A 167 7.25 14.05 -7.09
CA ALA A 167 6.36 13.99 -5.93
C ALA A 167 5.26 15.06 -6.01
N LEU A 168 5.61 16.31 -6.39
CA LEU A 168 4.66 17.42 -6.57
C LEU A 168 3.66 17.13 -7.70
N THR A 169 4.15 16.57 -8.81
CA THR A 169 3.32 16.16 -9.94
C THR A 169 2.29 15.11 -9.49
N LYS A 170 2.71 14.06 -8.76
CA LYS A 170 1.79 13.04 -8.24
C LYS A 170 0.76 13.60 -7.26
N ILE A 171 1.16 14.50 -6.38
CA ILE A 171 0.22 15.17 -5.45
C ILE A 171 -0.87 15.89 -6.23
N ARG A 172 -0.49 16.61 -7.29
CA ARG A 172 -1.42 17.41 -8.11
C ARG A 172 -2.31 16.53 -8.98
N GLU A 173 -1.74 15.61 -9.76
CA GLU A 173 -2.46 14.72 -10.67
C GLU A 173 -3.50 13.86 -9.96
N LYS A 174 -3.10 13.27 -8.83
CA LYS A 174 -3.96 12.36 -8.04
C LYS A 174 -4.74 13.07 -6.93
N SER A 175 -4.60 14.40 -6.79
CA SER A 175 -5.22 15.19 -5.71
C SER A 175 -5.02 14.53 -4.33
N LEU A 176 -3.77 14.18 -4.00
CA LEU A 176 -3.46 13.37 -2.83
C LEU A 176 -3.72 14.12 -1.52
N THR A 177 -4.31 13.43 -0.55
CA THR A 177 -4.27 13.86 0.85
C THR A 177 -2.88 13.60 1.45
N LYS A 178 -2.55 14.27 2.55
CA LYS A 178 -1.29 14.05 3.28
C LYS A 178 -1.03 12.57 3.57
N LYS A 179 -2.05 11.83 4.03
CA LYS A 179 -1.95 10.39 4.34
C LYS A 179 -1.68 9.55 3.09
N GLN A 180 -2.38 9.82 1.99
CA GLN A 180 -2.17 9.10 0.72
C GLN A 180 -0.76 9.33 0.18
N TYR A 181 -0.29 10.59 0.21
CA TYR A 181 1.08 10.91 -0.17
C TYR A 181 2.12 10.14 0.67
N TYR A 182 1.97 10.13 2.00
CA TYR A 182 2.92 9.39 2.84
C TYR A 182 2.88 7.88 2.57
N ASN A 183 1.72 7.30 2.29
CA ASN A 183 1.61 5.89 1.90
C ASN A 183 2.33 5.61 0.58
N MET A 184 2.17 6.48 -0.42
CA MET A 184 2.91 6.41 -1.69
C MET A 184 4.41 6.59 -1.45
N ALA A 185 4.82 7.67 -0.80
CA ALA A 185 6.21 8.03 -0.60
C ALA A 185 7.03 7.02 0.22
N VAL A 186 6.38 6.26 1.11
CA VAL A 186 7.01 5.17 1.87
C VAL A 186 7.69 4.17 0.95
N ILE A 187 7.10 3.86 -0.20
CA ILE A 187 7.63 2.83 -1.12
C ILE A 187 8.94 3.29 -1.73
N ILE A 188 8.95 4.41 -2.44
CA ILE A 188 10.18 4.93 -3.08
C ILE A 188 11.27 5.23 -2.05
N ARG A 189 10.90 5.80 -0.91
CA ARG A 189 11.85 6.09 0.17
C ARG A 189 12.54 4.83 0.67
N HIS A 190 11.80 3.77 0.94
CA HIS A 190 12.39 2.54 1.45
C HIS A 190 13.12 1.72 0.37
N ILE A 191 12.71 1.80 -0.90
CA ILE A 191 13.49 1.18 -1.99
C ILE A 191 14.84 1.91 -2.16
N LEU A 192 14.86 3.25 -2.09
CA LEU A 192 16.11 4.00 -2.15
C LEU A 192 16.98 3.81 -0.90
N GLU A 193 16.37 3.58 0.27
CA GLU A 193 17.10 3.18 1.47
C GLU A 193 17.78 1.82 1.27
N TYR A 194 17.01 0.83 0.82
CA TYR A 194 17.51 -0.50 0.47
C TYR A 194 18.66 -0.42 -0.56
N ALA A 195 18.55 0.45 -1.56
CA ALA A 195 19.60 0.66 -2.55
C ALA A 195 20.88 1.30 -1.94
N ALA A 196 20.71 2.20 -0.96
CA ALA A 196 21.83 2.82 -0.26
C ALA A 196 22.52 1.83 0.70
N GLU A 197 21.76 0.97 1.38
CA GLU A 197 22.29 -0.11 2.23
C GLU A 197 23.13 -1.14 1.43
N HIS A 198 22.81 -1.32 0.13
CA HIS A 198 23.57 -2.18 -0.79
C HIS A 198 24.66 -1.42 -1.57
N GLU A 199 24.93 -0.17 -1.20
CA GLU A 199 25.97 0.67 -1.82
C GLU A 199 25.76 0.96 -3.32
N TRP A 200 24.55 0.71 -3.87
CA TRP A 200 24.22 1.02 -5.27
C TRP A 200 24.01 2.50 -5.51
N ILE A 201 23.67 3.25 -4.47
CA ILE A 201 23.63 4.71 -4.44
C ILE A 201 24.29 5.21 -3.16
N PRO A 202 24.93 6.39 -3.18
CA PRO A 202 25.68 6.88 -2.02
C PRO A 202 24.80 7.26 -0.82
N THR A 203 23.55 7.65 -1.04
CA THR A 203 22.61 8.06 -0.01
C THR A 203 21.18 8.11 -0.53
N ASN A 204 20.22 8.00 0.39
CA ASN A 204 18.80 8.16 0.08
C ASN A 204 18.42 9.64 -0.09
N ILE A 205 18.45 10.12 -1.31
CA ILE A 205 18.16 11.52 -1.66
C ILE A 205 16.71 11.90 -1.33
N TYR A 206 15.77 10.97 -1.31
CA TYR A 206 14.34 11.25 -1.01
C TYR A 206 14.15 11.84 0.40
N ASN A 207 15.05 11.56 1.33
CA ASN A 207 15.02 12.12 2.67
C ASN A 207 15.49 13.59 2.74
N SER A 208 16.08 14.12 1.66
CA SER A 208 16.69 15.47 1.62
C SER A 208 15.70 16.61 1.41
N PHE A 209 14.41 16.34 1.17
CA PHE A 209 13.40 17.39 0.95
C PHE A 209 12.10 17.12 1.70
N LYS A 210 11.36 18.18 1.91
CA LYS A 210 10.02 18.13 2.52
C LYS A 210 9.00 18.73 1.56
N ILE A 211 7.77 18.24 1.61
CA ILE A 211 6.63 18.76 0.85
C ILE A 211 5.81 19.65 1.80
N ASP A 212 5.45 20.85 1.32
CA ASP A 212 4.59 21.76 2.09
C ASP A 212 3.20 21.12 2.29
N GLY A 213 2.76 21.10 3.53
CA GLY A 213 1.45 20.56 3.93
C GLY A 213 0.25 21.26 3.27
N LYS A 214 0.42 22.49 2.79
CA LYS A 214 -0.61 23.26 2.08
C LYS A 214 -0.97 22.70 0.70
N LEU A 215 -0.06 21.91 0.11
CA LEU A 215 -0.24 21.34 -1.23
C LEU A 215 -1.15 20.10 -1.24
N PHE A 216 -1.39 19.51 -0.08
CA PHE A 216 -2.26 18.32 0.00
C PHE A 216 -3.73 18.71 -0.04
N ARG A 217 -4.54 17.85 -0.68
CA ARG A 217 -6.00 17.97 -0.62
C ARG A 217 -6.45 17.91 0.84
N LYS A 218 -7.16 18.96 1.27
CA LYS A 218 -7.76 19.00 2.60
C LYS A 218 -8.93 18.01 2.67
N VAL A 219 -9.06 17.33 3.79
CA VAL A 219 -10.20 16.47 4.10
C VAL A 219 -11.02 17.19 5.16
N LYS A 220 -12.31 17.43 4.89
CA LYS A 220 -13.25 17.95 5.89
C LYS A 220 -13.31 16.96 7.06
N LYS A 221 -13.22 17.47 8.29
CA LYS A 221 -13.48 16.64 9.47
C LYS A 221 -14.89 16.07 9.34
N PRO A 222 -15.08 14.74 9.48
CA PRO A 222 -16.41 14.17 9.44
C PRO A 222 -17.25 14.69 10.60
N ASP A 223 -18.54 14.91 10.35
CA ASP A 223 -19.47 15.35 11.36
C ASP A 223 -19.58 14.29 12.48
N ASP A 224 -19.69 14.74 13.73
CA ASP A 224 -19.62 13.88 14.92
C ASP A 224 -20.67 12.76 14.88
N GLU A 225 -21.91 13.05 14.44
CA GLU A 225 -22.98 12.06 14.26
C GLU A 225 -22.62 10.89 13.33
N THR A 226 -21.65 11.09 12.41
CA THR A 226 -21.14 10.03 11.56
C THR A 226 -20.05 9.18 12.22
N GLN A 227 -19.52 9.63 13.35
CA GLN A 227 -18.38 9.04 14.04
C GLN A 227 -18.76 8.19 15.26
N VAL A 228 -19.95 8.39 15.79
CA VAL A 228 -20.52 7.69 16.95
C VAL A 228 -21.95 7.24 16.66
N PHE A 229 -22.49 6.34 17.49
CA PHE A 229 -23.93 6.12 17.58
C PHE A 229 -24.51 7.16 18.54
N LEU A 230 -25.53 7.86 18.10
CA LEU A 230 -26.25 8.82 18.92
C LEU A 230 -26.98 8.11 20.07
N ILE A 231 -27.33 8.85 21.12
CA ILE A 231 -28.10 8.34 22.27
C ILE A 231 -29.43 7.75 21.80
N THR A 232 -30.04 8.29 20.75
CA THR A 232 -31.29 7.81 20.14
C THR A 232 -31.10 6.58 19.25
N GLU A 233 -29.94 6.43 18.57
CA GLU A 233 -29.69 5.33 17.65
C GLU A 233 -29.25 4.03 18.36
N GLN A 234 -28.49 4.15 19.47
CA GLN A 234 -27.97 2.99 20.19
C GLN A 234 -29.05 2.01 20.64
N PRO A 235 -30.16 2.44 21.31
CA PRO A 235 -31.21 1.52 21.70
C PRO A 235 -31.90 0.82 20.53
N MET A 236 -32.03 1.49 19.38
CA MET A 236 -32.59 0.92 18.17
C MET A 236 -31.70 -0.21 17.59
N ILE A 237 -30.41 0.01 17.56
CA ILE A 237 -29.42 -1.03 17.12
C ILE A 237 -29.43 -2.21 18.10
N GLU A 238 -29.49 -1.95 19.39
CA GLU A 238 -29.56 -3.01 20.41
C GLU A 238 -30.85 -3.83 20.29
N ALA A 239 -31.98 -3.17 20.02
CA ALA A 239 -33.27 -3.84 19.79
C ALA A 239 -33.20 -4.77 18.56
N GLU A 240 -32.64 -4.33 17.44
CA GLU A 240 -32.43 -5.15 16.26
C GLU A 240 -31.54 -6.38 16.55
N ALA A 241 -30.50 -6.19 17.37
CA ALA A 241 -29.63 -7.28 17.76
C ALA A 241 -30.32 -8.33 18.63
N TRP A 242 -31.15 -7.89 19.58
CA TRP A 242 -31.98 -8.76 20.42
C TRP A 242 -33.02 -9.51 19.60
N GLU A 243 -33.72 -8.82 18.68
CA GLU A 243 -34.68 -9.45 17.77
C GLU A 243 -34.02 -10.53 16.91
N ASP A 244 -32.86 -10.22 16.29
CA ASP A 244 -32.10 -11.19 15.48
C ASP A 244 -31.67 -12.39 16.32
N PHE A 245 -31.27 -12.20 17.58
CA PHE A 245 -30.91 -13.27 18.49
C PHE A 245 -32.12 -14.18 18.81
N TYR A 246 -33.23 -13.60 19.24
CA TYR A 246 -34.44 -14.39 19.58
C TYR A 246 -35.02 -15.15 18.39
N LYS A 247 -34.90 -14.57 17.19
CA LYS A 247 -35.39 -15.19 15.97
C LYS A 247 -34.50 -16.33 15.45
N ASN A 248 -33.17 -16.17 15.55
CA ASN A 248 -32.21 -17.05 14.87
C ASN A 248 -31.30 -17.85 15.82
N GLY A 249 -31.28 -17.58 17.11
CA GLY A 249 -30.44 -18.24 18.12
C GLY A 249 -28.91 -17.99 17.98
N TYR A 250 -28.51 -17.04 17.13
CA TYR A 250 -27.11 -16.80 16.92
C TYR A 250 -26.51 -15.79 17.90
N THR A 251 -25.59 -16.24 18.75
CA THR A 251 -24.92 -15.38 19.74
C THR A 251 -24.08 -14.26 19.11
N THR A 252 -23.75 -14.37 17.81
CA THR A 252 -23.14 -13.29 17.02
C THR A 252 -23.92 -11.98 17.06
N ALA A 253 -25.24 -12.02 17.16
CA ALA A 253 -26.08 -10.83 17.25
C ALA A 253 -25.79 -10.06 18.56
N LEU A 254 -25.63 -10.78 19.68
CA LEU A 254 -25.37 -10.23 21.00
C LEU A 254 -23.95 -9.65 21.16
N ALA A 255 -23.04 -9.91 20.21
CA ALA A 255 -21.74 -9.24 20.17
C ALA A 255 -21.86 -7.70 20.04
N ILE A 256 -22.95 -7.21 19.42
CA ILE A 256 -23.16 -5.78 19.20
C ILE A 256 -23.57 -5.06 20.48
N PRO A 257 -24.65 -5.45 21.22
CA PRO A 257 -24.95 -4.84 22.50
C PRO A 257 -23.84 -5.02 23.53
N LEU A 258 -23.14 -6.19 23.55
CA LEU A 258 -21.98 -6.35 24.42
C LEU A 258 -20.85 -5.35 24.07
N ALA A 259 -20.61 -5.09 22.79
CA ALA A 259 -19.59 -4.12 22.37
C ALA A 259 -19.89 -2.69 22.87
N PHE A 260 -21.17 -2.29 22.95
CA PHE A 260 -21.55 -1.00 23.54
C PHE A 260 -21.24 -0.94 25.04
N GLN A 261 -21.29 -2.08 25.76
CA GLN A 261 -21.03 -2.14 27.20
C GLN A 261 -19.56 -2.22 27.58
N ILE A 262 -18.68 -2.73 26.67
CA ILE A 262 -17.27 -3.00 27.01
C ILE A 262 -16.25 -2.24 26.15
N GLY A 263 -16.67 -1.61 25.04
CA GLY A 263 -15.85 -0.72 24.22
C GLY A 263 -14.59 -1.34 23.60
N VAL A 264 -14.51 -2.66 23.46
CA VAL A 264 -13.32 -3.36 22.93
C VAL A 264 -13.16 -3.21 21.39
N ARG A 265 -11.99 -3.53 20.85
CA ARG A 265 -11.78 -3.57 19.40
C ARG A 265 -12.46 -4.77 18.79
N LEU A 266 -12.88 -4.66 17.51
CA LEU A 266 -13.58 -5.75 16.80
C LEU A 266 -12.83 -7.10 16.86
N GLY A 267 -11.52 -7.08 16.66
CA GLY A 267 -10.71 -8.31 16.76
C GLY A 267 -10.63 -8.88 18.17
N GLU A 268 -10.59 -8.02 19.20
CA GLU A 268 -10.66 -8.41 20.62
C GLU A 268 -12.03 -9.01 20.94
N LEU A 269 -13.11 -8.33 20.53
CA LEU A 269 -14.48 -8.80 20.71
C LEU A 269 -14.70 -10.20 20.12
N THR A 270 -14.27 -10.42 18.89
CA THR A 270 -14.45 -11.70 18.19
C THR A 270 -13.72 -12.85 18.90
N ALA A 271 -12.58 -12.56 19.54
CA ALA A 271 -11.71 -13.55 20.17
C ALA A 271 -12.00 -13.79 21.66
N LEU A 272 -13.12 -13.25 22.19
CA LEU A 272 -13.50 -13.44 23.60
C LEU A 272 -13.88 -14.90 23.89
N LYS A 273 -13.38 -15.40 25.02
CA LYS A 273 -13.68 -16.74 25.56
C LYS A 273 -14.38 -16.66 26.91
N THR A 274 -15.09 -17.71 27.29
CA THR A 274 -15.70 -17.83 28.62
C THR A 274 -14.62 -17.80 29.72
N THR A 275 -13.45 -18.34 29.44
CA THR A 275 -12.28 -18.35 30.34
C THR A 275 -11.66 -16.99 30.60
N ASP A 276 -12.04 -15.94 29.84
CA ASP A 276 -11.59 -14.57 30.07
C ASP A 276 -12.34 -13.88 31.23
N LEU A 277 -13.45 -14.47 31.72
CA LEU A 277 -14.14 -13.96 32.88
C LEU A 277 -13.31 -14.17 34.14
N CYS A 278 -13.14 -13.14 34.94
CA CYS A 278 -12.32 -13.15 36.14
C CYS A 278 -12.92 -12.29 37.25
N LYS A 279 -12.39 -12.42 38.48
CA LYS A 279 -12.82 -11.69 39.68
C LYS A 279 -14.33 -11.84 39.90
N ASP A 280 -14.77 -13.06 40.03
CA ASP A 280 -16.19 -13.44 40.23
C ASP A 280 -17.13 -12.89 39.13
N GLY A 281 -16.63 -12.88 37.91
CA GLY A 281 -17.37 -12.42 36.72
C GLY A 281 -17.52 -10.90 36.60
N LYS A 282 -16.84 -10.11 37.45
CA LYS A 282 -16.91 -8.63 37.40
C LYS A 282 -16.01 -8.00 36.39
N TYR A 283 -15.02 -8.74 35.84
CA TYR A 283 -14.06 -8.24 34.86
C TYR A 283 -13.89 -9.25 33.73
N LEU A 284 -13.52 -8.71 32.56
CA LEU A 284 -13.15 -9.48 31.38
C LEU A 284 -11.67 -9.20 31.04
N HIS A 285 -10.85 -10.23 30.92
CA HIS A 285 -9.44 -10.11 30.56
C HIS A 285 -9.29 -10.08 29.04
N ILE A 286 -8.90 -8.95 28.48
CA ILE A 286 -8.62 -8.80 27.06
C ILE A 286 -7.15 -9.13 26.80
N GLN A 287 -6.87 -10.29 26.23
CA GLN A 287 -5.48 -10.80 26.06
C GLN A 287 -5.20 -11.33 24.64
N ARG A 288 -6.25 -11.53 23.83
CA ARG A 288 -6.13 -12.06 22.45
C ARG A 288 -6.96 -11.25 21.47
N MET A 289 -6.73 -11.50 20.17
CA MET A 289 -7.52 -10.87 19.11
C MET A 289 -7.60 -11.75 17.86
N ALA A 290 -8.69 -11.62 17.12
CA ALA A 290 -8.77 -12.12 15.75
C ALA A 290 -7.95 -11.19 14.83
N GLN A 291 -6.98 -11.75 14.14
CA GLN A 291 -6.08 -11.06 13.22
C GLN A 291 -6.35 -11.48 11.78
N LYS A 292 -6.38 -10.49 10.90
CA LYS A 292 -6.48 -10.68 9.46
C LYS A 292 -5.16 -11.20 8.92
N VAL A 293 -5.19 -12.30 8.17
CA VAL A 293 -4.02 -12.91 7.54
C VAL A 293 -4.15 -12.79 6.02
N GLU A 294 -3.14 -12.20 5.43
CA GLU A 294 -2.99 -12.06 3.99
C GLU A 294 -1.77 -12.88 3.53
N ARG A 295 -1.95 -13.72 2.51
CA ARG A 295 -0.87 -14.55 1.96
C ARG A 295 -0.75 -14.31 0.47
N GLN A 296 0.48 -14.15 -0.02
CA GLN A 296 0.78 -14.00 -1.43
C GLN A 296 1.12 -15.37 -2.03
N ARG A 297 0.66 -15.62 -3.26
CA ARG A 297 1.05 -16.79 -4.04
C ARG A 297 2.43 -16.57 -4.68
N PRO A 298 3.09 -17.65 -5.13
CA PRO A 298 4.37 -17.53 -5.84
C PRO A 298 4.29 -16.68 -7.13
N ASP A 299 3.12 -16.59 -7.75
CA ASP A 299 2.84 -15.78 -8.94
C ASP A 299 2.59 -14.28 -8.62
N GLY A 300 2.71 -13.87 -7.35
CA GLY A 300 2.45 -12.50 -6.90
C GLY A 300 0.99 -12.16 -6.65
N THR A 301 0.04 -13.05 -6.96
CA THR A 301 -1.37 -12.86 -6.61
C THR A 301 -1.64 -13.16 -5.14
N TRP A 302 -2.81 -12.78 -4.63
CA TRP A 302 -3.14 -12.96 -3.22
C TRP A 302 -4.16 -14.08 -3.02
N TYR A 303 -3.95 -14.90 -1.99
CA TYR A 303 -5.00 -15.79 -1.50
C TYR A 303 -6.18 -14.99 -0.95
N PRO A 304 -7.38 -15.60 -0.89
CA PRO A 304 -8.49 -15.01 -0.14
C PRO A 304 -8.07 -14.70 1.30
N THR A 305 -8.53 -13.57 1.81
CA THR A 305 -8.29 -13.16 3.20
C THR A 305 -8.77 -14.24 4.17
N SER A 306 -7.92 -14.60 5.11
CA SER A 306 -8.28 -15.46 6.24
C SER A 306 -8.17 -14.73 7.57
N TRP A 307 -8.70 -15.35 8.63
CA TRP A 307 -8.64 -14.83 9.99
C TRP A 307 -8.06 -15.92 10.89
N THR A 308 -7.26 -15.52 11.87
CA THR A 308 -6.73 -16.39 12.92
C THR A 308 -6.82 -15.67 14.25
N THR A 309 -7.06 -16.41 15.31
CA THR A 309 -6.94 -15.88 16.67
C THR A 309 -5.49 -15.97 17.09
N VAL A 310 -4.96 -14.87 17.65
CA VAL A 310 -3.61 -14.78 18.18
C VAL A 310 -3.65 -14.48 19.67
N GLU A 311 -2.80 -15.13 20.46
CA GLU A 311 -2.75 -15.01 21.92
C GLU A 311 -1.98 -13.74 22.37
N HIS A 312 -2.16 -12.67 21.64
CA HIS A 312 -1.68 -11.34 21.98
C HIS A 312 -2.62 -10.27 21.42
N VAL A 313 -2.53 -9.09 21.95
CA VAL A 313 -3.24 -7.89 21.50
C VAL A 313 -2.30 -6.98 20.70
N LYS A 314 -2.85 -5.97 20.04
CA LYS A 314 -2.09 -5.10 19.12
C LYS A 314 -0.96 -4.32 19.81
N THR A 315 -1.11 -3.97 21.07
CA THR A 315 -0.16 -3.16 21.86
C THR A 315 -0.12 -3.68 23.30
N SER A 316 0.93 -3.40 24.04
CA SER A 316 1.05 -3.82 25.44
C SER A 316 -0.12 -3.34 26.32
N ALA A 317 -0.56 -2.09 26.15
CA ALA A 317 -1.73 -1.55 26.85
C ALA A 317 -3.06 -2.22 26.43
N GLY A 318 -3.03 -2.98 25.35
CA GLY A 318 -4.20 -3.77 24.92
C GLY A 318 -4.49 -4.94 25.84
N ASN A 319 -3.48 -5.53 26.50
CA ASN A 319 -3.65 -6.55 27.55
C ASN A 319 -4.16 -5.86 28.82
N ARG A 320 -5.42 -6.07 29.15
CA ARG A 320 -6.11 -5.32 30.19
C ARG A 320 -7.33 -6.02 30.74
N TYR A 321 -7.78 -5.54 31.89
CA TYR A 321 -9.06 -5.94 32.49
C TYR A 321 -10.11 -4.86 32.24
N VAL A 322 -11.25 -5.26 31.69
CA VAL A 322 -12.41 -4.40 31.43
C VAL A 322 -13.48 -4.69 32.50
N TYR A 323 -13.95 -3.66 33.19
CA TYR A 323 -15.05 -3.80 34.12
C TYR A 323 -16.36 -4.11 33.38
N LEU A 324 -17.11 -5.06 33.88
CA LEU A 324 -18.42 -5.46 33.34
C LEU A 324 -19.55 -4.85 34.12
N THR A 325 -20.37 -4.05 33.42
CA THR A 325 -21.67 -3.58 33.96
C THR A 325 -22.59 -4.76 34.23
N GLU A 326 -23.65 -4.56 35.00
CA GLU A 326 -24.68 -5.60 35.21
C GLU A 326 -25.28 -6.09 33.89
N GLU A 327 -25.53 -5.16 32.96
CA GLU A 327 -26.06 -5.49 31.64
C GLU A 327 -25.03 -6.31 30.81
N ALA A 328 -23.73 -5.97 30.83
CA ALA A 328 -22.71 -6.77 30.18
C ALA A 328 -22.68 -8.21 30.72
N ARG A 329 -22.76 -8.38 32.04
CA ARG A 329 -22.81 -9.69 32.69
C ARG A 329 -24.06 -10.48 32.30
N ARG A 330 -25.23 -9.81 32.24
CA ARG A 330 -26.49 -10.41 31.78
C ARG A 330 -26.37 -10.91 30.34
N ILE A 331 -25.83 -10.10 29.44
CA ILE A 331 -25.61 -10.48 28.04
C ILE A 331 -24.69 -11.68 27.93
N ILE A 332 -23.53 -11.67 28.63
CA ILE A 332 -22.59 -12.78 28.62
C ILE A 332 -23.22 -14.06 29.14
N LYS A 333 -23.99 -13.98 30.22
CA LYS A 333 -24.73 -15.15 30.76
C LYS A 333 -25.69 -15.74 29.74
N ILE A 334 -26.49 -14.91 29.07
CA ILE A 334 -27.41 -15.37 28.01
C ILE A 334 -26.66 -16.04 26.88
N ILE A 335 -25.51 -15.49 26.46
CA ILE A 335 -24.65 -16.10 25.46
C ILE A 335 -24.16 -17.48 25.89
N MET A 336 -23.68 -17.60 27.14
CA MET A 336 -23.17 -18.87 27.68
C MET A 336 -24.29 -19.93 27.81
N ASP A 337 -25.46 -19.53 28.31
CA ASP A 337 -26.61 -20.40 28.45
C ASP A 337 -27.07 -20.92 27.06
N ASN A 338 -27.15 -20.03 26.05
CA ASN A 338 -27.52 -20.41 24.68
C ASN A 338 -26.44 -21.34 24.03
N ASN A 339 -25.16 -21.07 24.26
CA ASN A 339 -24.08 -21.93 23.73
C ASN A 339 -24.14 -23.33 24.35
N ALA A 340 -24.43 -23.44 25.65
CA ALA A 340 -24.60 -24.69 26.34
C ALA A 340 -25.81 -25.50 25.80
N GLU A 341 -26.96 -24.84 25.61
CA GLU A 341 -28.17 -25.45 25.05
C GLU A 341 -27.94 -25.99 23.62
N HIS A 342 -27.14 -25.29 22.80
CA HIS A 342 -26.87 -25.66 21.42
C HIS A 342 -25.57 -26.45 21.21
N ASN A 343 -24.89 -26.88 22.27
CA ASN A 343 -23.62 -27.60 22.25
C ASN A 343 -22.50 -26.89 21.44
N CYS A 344 -22.41 -25.57 21.57
CA CYS A 344 -21.40 -24.74 20.93
C CYS A 344 -20.17 -24.55 21.84
N TYR A 345 -19.14 -25.40 21.69
CA TYR A 345 -17.97 -25.44 22.60
C TYR A 345 -16.62 -25.31 21.90
N ASP A 346 -16.58 -24.78 20.68
CA ASP A 346 -15.30 -24.61 19.96
C ASP A 346 -14.36 -23.67 20.73
N ASP A 347 -13.33 -24.23 21.35
CA ASP A 347 -12.26 -23.54 22.10
C ASP A 347 -12.77 -22.45 23.07
N ASP A 348 -13.93 -22.69 23.73
CA ASP A 348 -14.58 -21.80 24.69
C ASP A 348 -14.93 -20.40 24.19
N PHE A 349 -14.94 -20.13 22.89
CA PHE A 349 -15.34 -18.84 22.35
C PHE A 349 -16.78 -18.46 22.73
N LEU A 350 -17.03 -17.15 22.87
CA LEU A 350 -18.36 -16.64 23.21
C LEU A 350 -19.33 -16.63 22.02
N PHE A 351 -18.86 -16.38 20.79
CA PHE A 351 -19.75 -16.07 19.68
C PHE A 351 -19.76 -17.17 18.62
N PHE A 352 -20.94 -17.66 18.34
CA PHE A 352 -21.19 -18.72 17.37
C PHE A 352 -22.26 -18.36 16.36
N GLN A 353 -22.15 -18.95 15.18
CA GLN A 353 -23.17 -18.98 14.14
C GLN A 353 -23.12 -20.34 13.43
N ASN A 354 -24.24 -21.03 13.35
CA ASN A 354 -24.33 -22.39 12.77
C ASN A 354 -23.32 -23.37 13.43
N GLY A 355 -23.16 -23.30 14.74
CA GLY A 355 -22.26 -24.19 15.52
C GLY A 355 -20.76 -23.93 15.30
N LYS A 356 -20.37 -22.83 14.63
CA LYS A 356 -18.97 -22.48 14.38
C LYS A 356 -18.62 -21.13 14.97
N HIS A 357 -17.39 -21.02 15.50
CA HIS A 357 -16.84 -19.73 15.88
C HIS A 357 -16.81 -18.76 14.69
N ILE A 358 -17.12 -17.51 14.96
CA ILE A 358 -17.31 -16.47 13.95
C ILE A 358 -16.00 -15.74 13.59
N THR A 359 -16.02 -15.05 12.44
CA THR A 359 -15.01 -14.08 12.08
C THR A 359 -15.50 -12.64 12.31
N PRO A 360 -14.60 -11.65 12.39
CA PRO A 360 -14.98 -10.23 12.51
C PRO A 360 -15.97 -9.75 11.42
N ILE A 361 -15.98 -10.40 10.26
CA ILE A 361 -16.90 -10.06 9.17
C ILE A 361 -18.35 -10.32 9.56
N ALA A 362 -18.63 -11.38 10.32
CA ALA A 362 -19.99 -11.72 10.73
C ALA A 362 -20.65 -10.60 11.55
N ILE A 363 -19.91 -10.05 12.54
CA ILE A 363 -20.39 -8.92 13.37
C ILE A 363 -20.56 -7.66 12.49
N THR A 364 -19.58 -7.36 11.64
CA THR A 364 -19.64 -6.17 10.77
C THR A 364 -20.83 -6.22 9.81
N THR A 365 -21.10 -7.40 9.24
CA THR A 365 -22.22 -7.59 8.31
C THR A 365 -23.56 -7.42 9.01
N ARG A 366 -23.71 -7.95 10.24
CA ARG A 366 -24.93 -7.77 11.03
C ARG A 366 -25.16 -6.31 11.39
N LEU A 367 -24.15 -5.63 11.92
CA LEU A 367 -24.27 -4.21 12.26
C LEU A 367 -24.70 -3.37 11.05
N ARG A 368 -24.15 -3.65 9.87
CA ARG A 368 -24.56 -2.98 8.63
C ARG A 368 -26.02 -3.25 8.28
N LYS A 369 -26.47 -4.51 8.44
CA LYS A 369 -27.88 -4.89 8.22
C LYS A 369 -28.80 -4.12 9.17
N TYR A 370 -28.46 -4.01 10.46
CA TYR A 370 -29.24 -3.28 11.44
C TYR A 370 -29.30 -1.79 11.15
N CYS A 371 -28.17 -1.14 10.83
CA CYS A 371 -28.17 0.26 10.40
C CYS A 371 -29.11 0.52 9.21
N ASN A 372 -29.13 -0.40 8.23
CA ASN A 372 -30.01 -0.27 7.06
C ASN A 372 -31.49 -0.46 7.45
N HIS A 373 -31.79 -1.39 8.38
CA HIS A 373 -33.15 -1.69 8.77
C HIS A 373 -33.83 -0.53 9.54
N ILE A 374 -33.06 0.15 10.39
CA ILE A 374 -33.55 1.34 11.12
C ILE A 374 -33.30 2.66 10.36
N ASP A 375 -32.91 2.60 9.11
CA ASP A 375 -32.69 3.74 8.21
C ASP A 375 -31.69 4.79 8.73
N ILE A 376 -30.60 4.36 9.34
CA ILE A 376 -29.50 5.25 9.73
C ILE A 376 -28.28 5.07 8.84
N LYS A 377 -27.43 6.09 8.80
CA LYS A 377 -26.15 6.04 8.09
C LYS A 377 -25.31 4.88 8.61
N GLN A 378 -24.76 4.06 7.69
CA GLN A 378 -23.94 2.91 8.07
C GLN A 378 -22.74 3.31 8.93
N LYS A 379 -22.62 2.67 10.09
CA LYS A 379 -21.56 2.86 11.06
C LYS A 379 -20.87 1.51 11.33
N GLY A 380 -19.52 1.49 11.33
CA GLY A 380 -18.78 0.25 11.61
C GLY A 380 -18.61 0.02 13.11
N VAL A 381 -18.21 -1.19 13.50
CA VAL A 381 -18.01 -1.58 14.93
C VAL A 381 -17.06 -0.66 15.69
N HIS A 382 -16.07 -0.08 15.01
CA HIS A 382 -15.18 0.91 15.64
C HIS A 382 -15.92 2.18 16.12
N LYS A 383 -17.09 2.49 15.53
CA LYS A 383 -17.95 3.59 15.98
C LYS A 383 -18.66 3.26 17.30
N ILE A 384 -18.97 1.99 17.56
CA ILE A 384 -19.46 1.52 18.87
C ILE A 384 -18.45 1.84 19.96
N ARG A 385 -17.17 1.50 19.74
CA ARG A 385 -16.10 1.83 20.69
C ARG A 385 -15.94 3.35 20.87
N LYS A 386 -16.11 4.15 19.83
CA LYS A 386 -16.12 5.61 19.94
C LYS A 386 -17.28 6.09 20.78
N SER A 387 -18.49 5.53 20.59
CA SER A 387 -19.68 5.85 21.41
C SER A 387 -19.47 5.49 22.88
N TYR A 388 -18.87 4.33 23.17
CA TYR A 388 -18.52 3.92 24.53
C TYR A 388 -17.58 4.93 25.21
N ILE A 389 -16.51 5.33 24.52
CA ILE A 389 -15.55 6.30 25.08
C ILE A 389 -16.18 7.66 25.28
N SER A 390 -16.95 8.15 24.29
CA SER A 390 -17.69 9.41 24.42
C SER A 390 -18.70 9.36 25.59
N ALA A 391 -19.41 8.24 25.79
CA ALA A 391 -20.31 8.06 26.91
C ALA A 391 -19.61 8.18 28.27
N LEU A 392 -18.45 7.58 28.42
CA LEU A 392 -17.65 7.68 29.65
C LEU A 392 -17.12 9.10 29.88
N LEU A 393 -16.73 9.81 28.83
CA LEU A 393 -16.32 11.22 28.90
C LEU A 393 -17.50 12.11 29.31
N ASP A 394 -18.67 11.92 28.70
CA ASP A 394 -19.90 12.66 29.00
C ASP A 394 -20.34 12.44 30.47
N ALA A 395 -20.09 11.24 31.00
CA ALA A 395 -20.34 10.90 32.41
C ALA A 395 -19.26 11.43 33.38
N GLY A 396 -18.26 12.15 32.91
CA GLY A 396 -17.20 12.73 33.75
C GLY A 396 -16.19 11.70 34.28
N ILE A 397 -16.09 10.49 33.70
CA ILE A 397 -15.13 9.49 34.12
C ILE A 397 -13.71 9.99 33.79
N ASN A 398 -12.79 9.80 34.76
CA ASN A 398 -11.41 10.23 34.61
C ASN A 398 -10.76 9.61 33.37
N ILE A 399 -10.11 10.43 32.56
CA ILE A 399 -9.48 10.02 31.28
C ILE A 399 -8.51 8.84 31.43
N ASN A 400 -7.79 8.73 32.57
CA ASN A 400 -6.87 7.64 32.83
C ASN A 400 -7.62 6.32 33.06
N GLU A 401 -8.79 6.36 33.70
CA GLU A 401 -9.64 5.17 33.85
C GLU A 401 -10.23 4.75 32.50
N ILE A 402 -10.66 5.70 31.68
CA ILE A 402 -11.11 5.41 30.30
C ILE A 402 -9.98 4.75 29.50
N ARG A 403 -8.75 5.29 29.58
CA ARG A 403 -7.58 4.70 28.91
C ARG A 403 -7.31 3.27 29.34
N LYS A 404 -7.37 2.97 30.62
CA LYS A 404 -7.23 1.60 31.17
C LYS A 404 -8.29 0.66 30.59
N GLN A 405 -9.56 1.09 30.58
CA GLN A 405 -10.69 0.31 30.04
C GLN A 405 -10.50 -0.01 28.56
N VAL A 406 -10.06 0.97 27.76
CA VAL A 406 -9.99 0.79 26.32
C VAL A 406 -8.61 0.37 25.80
N GLY A 407 -7.56 0.43 26.60
CA GLY A 407 -6.20 0.08 26.19
C GLY A 407 -5.60 1.07 25.19
N HIS A 408 -5.59 2.36 25.54
CA HIS A 408 -4.87 3.39 24.81
C HIS A 408 -3.57 3.75 25.53
N GLU A 409 -2.47 3.75 24.78
CA GLU A 409 -1.15 4.11 25.33
C GLU A 409 -1.02 5.63 25.54
N ASP A 410 -1.64 6.43 24.67
CA ASP A 410 -1.55 7.89 24.69
C ASP A 410 -2.92 8.53 24.98
N GLU A 411 -2.93 9.49 25.90
CA GLU A 411 -4.10 10.30 26.24
C GLU A 411 -4.62 11.13 25.07
N ARG A 412 -3.71 11.68 24.25
CA ARG A 412 -4.06 12.43 23.04
C ARG A 412 -4.89 11.60 22.07
N THR A 413 -4.60 10.29 21.99
CA THR A 413 -5.40 9.36 21.18
C THR A 413 -6.84 9.31 21.64
N THR A 414 -7.09 9.32 22.98
CA THR A 414 -8.43 9.29 23.53
C THR A 414 -9.19 10.59 23.25
N LEU A 415 -8.60 11.75 23.53
CA LEU A 415 -9.27 13.04 23.35
C LEU A 415 -9.48 13.40 21.87
N HIS A 416 -8.44 13.35 21.06
CA HIS A 416 -8.54 13.81 19.65
C HIS A 416 -9.37 12.90 18.74
N ASN A 417 -9.42 11.60 19.03
CA ASN A 417 -10.03 10.63 18.13
C ASN A 417 -11.37 10.08 18.64
N TYR A 418 -11.74 10.35 19.90
CA TYR A 418 -12.88 9.68 20.53
C TYR A 418 -13.81 10.60 21.33
N ALA A 419 -13.47 11.88 21.53
CA ALA A 419 -14.41 12.86 22.12
C ALA A 419 -15.36 13.37 21.03
N PHE A 420 -16.53 12.76 20.93
CA PHE A 420 -17.57 13.09 19.95
C PHE A 420 -18.86 13.40 20.68
N ASN A 421 -19.62 14.35 20.15
CA ASN A 421 -20.97 14.62 20.63
C ASN A 421 -21.91 13.47 20.24
N ARG A 422 -22.65 12.93 21.20
CA ARG A 422 -23.59 11.81 21.04
C ARG A 422 -25.06 12.24 21.00
N VAL A 423 -25.34 13.52 21.20
CA VAL A 423 -26.71 14.08 21.09
C VAL A 423 -26.90 14.68 19.69
N ASP A 424 -28.13 14.66 19.21
CA ASP A 424 -28.46 15.28 17.94
C ASP A 424 -28.53 16.82 18.03
N THR A 425 -28.67 17.47 16.88
CA THR A 425 -28.68 18.94 16.79
C THR A 425 -29.80 19.55 17.66
N LEU A 426 -31.01 18.98 17.65
CA LEU A 426 -32.15 19.51 18.43
C LEU A 426 -31.88 19.38 19.92
N GLN A 427 -31.34 18.26 20.38
CA GLN A 427 -30.99 18.05 21.79
C GLN A 427 -29.87 18.98 22.22
N ASN A 428 -28.90 19.29 21.36
CA ASN A 428 -27.85 20.27 21.62
C ASN A 428 -28.41 21.68 21.74
N GLU A 429 -29.29 22.10 20.84
CA GLU A 429 -29.95 23.39 20.87
C GLU A 429 -30.72 23.57 22.17
N ALA A 430 -31.53 22.56 22.55
CA ALA A 430 -32.26 22.55 23.81
C ALA A 430 -31.34 22.62 25.04
N ALA A 431 -30.19 21.93 25.01
CA ALA A 431 -29.19 21.98 26.08
C ALA A 431 -28.54 23.35 26.20
N ILE A 432 -28.22 24.00 25.08
CA ILE A 432 -27.67 25.36 25.04
C ILE A 432 -28.68 26.37 25.55
N GLU A 433 -29.93 26.31 25.11
CA GLU A 433 -31.02 27.13 25.62
C GLU A 433 -31.18 26.99 27.16
N LYS A 434 -31.19 25.73 27.65
CA LYS A 434 -31.26 25.48 29.10
C LYS A 434 -30.05 25.99 29.86
N ALA A 435 -28.84 25.97 29.25
CA ALA A 435 -27.63 26.41 29.93
C ALA A 435 -27.46 27.92 29.95
N LEU A 436 -27.97 28.62 28.93
CA LEU A 436 -27.79 30.07 28.74
C LEU A 436 -29.08 30.85 28.95
N GLY A 437 -30.25 30.22 28.81
CA GLY A 437 -31.55 30.80 29.11
C GLY A 437 -31.80 30.72 30.62
N ILE A 438 -31.58 31.82 31.29
CA ILE A 438 -31.88 32.00 32.72
C ILE A 438 -33.33 32.41 32.87
#